data_e61e6b2805d01df74156c00551ad33ca
#
_entry.id   e61e6b2805d01df74156c00551ad33ca
#
_cell.length_a   1.000
_cell.length_b   1.000
_cell.length_c   1.000
_cell.angle_alpha   90.00
_cell.angle_beta   90.00
_cell.angle_gamma   90.00
#
_symmetry.space_group_name_H-M   'P 1'
#
loop_
_entity.id
_entity.type
_entity.pdbx_description
1 polymer ?
#
loop_
_entity_poly.entity_id
_entity_poly.type
_entity_poly.pdbx_seq_one_letter_code
_entity_poly.pdbx_strand_id
1 'polypeptide(L)'
;AVDGLDLTVRQGELFALLGVNGAGKTTTLRMLSGLLQPTGGEADILGFRLTQQPQEIKRRINLSPQETAVAPNLTVRENLELIAGIYGASRREAAQRAAETIAEFHLGEVERSRAKTLSGGWQRRLSIAMALISQPQLVFLDEPTLGLDVLARRELWQVIRSLRGRVTVILTTHYLEEAEALSDRIGILSHGRLRICGTAQELCAAAGETRFEEAFIKLAGEGVQ
;
A
#
# COMPACT_ATOMS: atom_id res chain seq x y z
N ALA A 1 7.86 17.96 5.29
CA ALA A 1 6.83 16.91 5.42
C ALA A 1 7.46 15.59 5.88
N VAL A 2 8.67 15.28 5.42
CA VAL A 2 9.48 14.14 5.88
C VAL A 2 10.86 14.69 6.22
N ASP A 3 11.40 14.27 7.37
CA ASP A 3 12.64 14.82 7.92
C ASP A 3 13.47 13.69 8.54
N GLY A 4 14.55 13.27 7.84
CA GLY A 4 15.47 12.26 8.30
C GLY A 4 14.82 10.90 8.55
N LEU A 5 14.14 10.33 7.54
CA LEU A 5 13.51 9.03 7.64
C LEU A 5 14.52 7.93 7.29
N ASP A 6 14.90 7.12 8.29
CA ASP A 6 15.69 5.90 8.11
C ASP A 6 14.79 4.68 8.26
N LEU A 7 14.59 3.94 7.17
CA LEU A 7 13.66 2.81 7.12
C LEU A 7 14.25 1.66 6.32
N THR A 8 14.14 0.44 6.85
CA THR A 8 14.45 -0.79 6.15
C THR A 8 13.23 -1.70 6.12
N VAL A 9 12.81 -2.11 4.93
CA VAL A 9 11.72 -3.07 4.69
C VAL A 9 12.30 -4.31 4.01
N ARG A 10 11.95 -5.48 4.49
CA ARG A 10 12.46 -6.76 3.98
C ARG A 10 11.65 -7.21 2.75
N GLN A 11 12.27 -7.98 1.88
CA GLN A 11 11.57 -8.57 0.73
C GLN A 11 10.45 -9.52 1.21
N GLY A 12 9.26 -9.39 0.61
CA GLY A 12 8.08 -10.18 0.96
C GLY A 12 7.40 -9.74 2.27
N GLU A 13 7.93 -8.71 2.94
CA GLU A 13 7.36 -8.15 4.17
C GLU A 13 6.08 -7.35 3.85
N LEU A 14 5.09 -7.47 4.71
CA LEU A 14 3.96 -6.56 4.77
C LEU A 14 4.23 -5.53 5.87
N PHE A 15 4.63 -4.34 5.46
CA PHE A 15 5.03 -3.24 6.33
C PHE A 15 3.96 -2.15 6.38
N ALA A 16 3.57 -1.73 7.59
CA ALA A 16 2.66 -0.60 7.78
C ALA A 16 3.41 0.66 8.22
N LEU A 17 3.19 1.76 7.54
CA LEU A 17 3.58 3.09 7.99
C LEU A 17 2.37 3.75 8.66
N LEU A 18 2.36 3.70 9.99
CA LEU A 18 1.27 4.18 10.84
C LEU A 18 1.54 5.60 11.33
N GLY A 19 0.52 6.45 11.34
CA GLY A 19 0.63 7.81 11.88
C GLY A 19 -0.62 8.61 11.66
N VAL A 20 -0.77 9.70 12.41
CA VAL A 20 -1.89 10.62 12.26
C VAL A 20 -1.88 11.32 10.90
N ASN A 21 -2.97 12.00 10.57
CA ASN A 21 -3.02 12.82 9.36
C ASN A 21 -1.97 13.92 9.42
N GLY A 22 -1.26 14.15 8.29
CA GLY A 22 -0.16 15.10 8.24
C GLY A 22 1.19 14.58 8.73
N ALA A 23 1.29 13.34 9.24
CA ALA A 23 2.55 12.76 9.71
C ALA A 23 3.63 12.57 8.63
N GLY A 24 3.27 12.64 7.34
CA GLY A 24 4.20 12.49 6.21
C GLY A 24 4.08 11.16 5.46
N LYS A 25 3.10 10.29 5.78
CA LYS A 25 2.91 8.96 5.20
C LYS A 25 2.82 8.96 3.68
N THR A 26 1.83 9.65 3.11
CA THR A 26 1.63 9.77 1.66
C THR A 26 2.83 10.42 0.96
N THR A 27 3.46 11.42 1.60
CA THR A 27 4.67 12.05 1.06
C THR A 27 5.82 11.04 0.96
N THR A 28 5.99 10.20 1.98
CA THR A 28 6.98 9.11 1.97
C THR A 28 6.72 8.14 0.82
N LEU A 29 5.47 7.68 0.66
CA LEU A 29 5.13 6.79 -0.45
C LEU A 29 5.39 7.43 -1.82
N ARG A 30 5.02 8.71 -1.99
CA ARG A 30 5.25 9.43 -3.24
C ARG A 30 6.74 9.60 -3.56
N MET A 31 7.59 9.80 -2.57
CA MET A 31 9.05 9.83 -2.77
C MET A 31 9.58 8.46 -3.15
N LEU A 32 9.23 7.40 -2.41
CA LEU A 32 9.69 6.04 -2.69
C LEU A 32 9.18 5.50 -4.05
N SER A 33 7.99 5.88 -4.46
CA SER A 33 7.44 5.53 -5.80
C SER A 33 7.99 6.38 -6.95
N GLY A 34 8.83 7.38 -6.66
CA GLY A 34 9.40 8.29 -7.65
C GLY A 34 8.38 9.27 -8.26
N LEU A 35 7.26 9.53 -7.57
CA LEU A 35 6.27 10.54 -7.93
C LEU A 35 6.61 11.92 -7.36
N LEU A 36 7.44 11.97 -6.33
CA LEU A 36 7.94 13.18 -5.72
C LEU A 36 9.45 13.05 -5.52
N GLN A 37 10.21 14.05 -5.94
CA GLN A 37 11.65 14.06 -5.73
C GLN A 37 11.96 14.51 -4.29
N PRO A 38 12.73 13.74 -3.51
CA PRO A 38 13.20 14.17 -2.19
C PRO A 38 14.17 15.34 -2.33
N THR A 39 14.19 16.24 -1.34
CA THR A 39 15.14 17.36 -1.28
C THR A 39 16.53 16.93 -0.82
N GLY A 40 16.66 15.75 -0.25
CA GLY A 40 17.93 15.15 0.18
C GLY A 40 17.73 13.72 0.66
N GLY A 41 18.83 13.03 0.92
CA GLY A 41 18.82 11.61 1.25
C GLY A 41 18.83 10.70 0.02
N GLU A 42 18.84 9.40 0.26
CA GLU A 42 18.92 8.38 -0.77
C GLU A 42 18.00 7.19 -0.39
N ALA A 43 17.49 6.48 -1.38
CA ALA A 43 16.74 5.25 -1.15
C ALA A 43 17.20 4.16 -2.13
N ASP A 44 17.52 2.99 -1.57
CA ASP A 44 17.76 1.78 -2.34
C ASP A 44 16.48 0.95 -2.36
N ILE A 45 15.94 0.71 -3.54
CA ILE A 45 14.69 -0.03 -3.73
C ILE A 45 14.97 -1.20 -4.67
N LEU A 46 14.80 -2.42 -4.17
CA LEU A 46 15.06 -3.66 -4.92
C LEU A 46 16.48 -3.72 -5.51
N GLY A 47 17.46 -3.14 -4.81
CA GLY A 47 18.86 -3.07 -5.23
C GLY A 47 19.20 -1.96 -6.21
N PHE A 48 18.27 -1.04 -6.47
CA PHE A 48 18.45 0.11 -7.35
C PHE A 48 18.36 1.42 -6.57
N ARG A 49 19.29 2.35 -6.84
CA ARG A 49 19.25 3.69 -6.25
C ARG A 49 18.19 4.55 -6.91
N LEU A 50 17.29 5.13 -6.09
CA LEU A 50 16.14 5.90 -6.57
C LEU A 50 16.56 7.10 -7.42
N THR A 51 17.63 7.80 -7.05
CA THR A 51 18.13 8.97 -7.75
C THR A 51 18.88 8.63 -9.05
N GLN A 52 19.47 7.44 -9.15
CA GLN A 52 20.31 7.04 -10.30
C GLN A 52 19.58 6.14 -11.30
N GLN A 53 18.72 5.25 -10.82
CA GLN A 53 18.07 4.20 -11.63
C GLN A 53 16.53 4.19 -11.45
N PRO A 54 15.84 5.35 -11.54
CA PRO A 54 14.40 5.42 -11.27
C PRO A 54 13.56 4.58 -12.24
N GLN A 55 14.02 4.37 -13.48
CA GLN A 55 13.29 3.57 -14.46
C GLN A 55 13.30 2.08 -14.12
N GLU A 56 14.41 1.57 -13.58
CA GLU A 56 14.52 0.18 -13.15
C GLU A 56 13.59 -0.09 -11.96
N ILE A 57 13.46 0.88 -11.07
CA ILE A 57 12.51 0.82 -9.95
C ILE A 57 11.08 0.84 -10.47
N LYS A 58 10.70 1.82 -11.31
CA LYS A 58 9.33 1.99 -11.83
C LYS A 58 8.78 0.78 -12.57
N ARG A 59 9.64 -0.02 -13.18
CA ARG A 59 9.23 -1.27 -13.85
C ARG A 59 8.85 -2.40 -12.87
N ARG A 60 9.28 -2.30 -11.62
CA ARG A 60 9.18 -3.37 -10.60
C ARG A 60 8.26 -3.02 -9.45
N ILE A 61 7.81 -1.77 -9.37
CA ILE A 61 6.93 -1.29 -8.32
C ILE A 61 5.58 -0.86 -8.88
N ASN A 62 4.59 -0.79 -8.02
CA ASN A 62 3.33 -0.13 -8.35
C ASN A 62 2.75 0.58 -7.12
N LEU A 63 1.76 1.45 -7.34
CA LEU A 63 1.10 2.24 -6.30
C LEU A 63 -0.42 2.20 -6.51
N SER A 64 -1.16 1.86 -5.46
CA SER A 64 -2.59 2.17 -5.34
C SER A 64 -2.74 3.43 -4.48
N PRO A 65 -3.08 4.58 -5.08
CA PRO A 65 -3.18 5.84 -4.35
C PRO A 65 -4.42 5.87 -3.44
N GLN A 66 -4.48 6.84 -2.53
CA GLN A 66 -5.63 7.05 -1.64
C GLN A 66 -6.92 7.31 -2.42
N GLU A 67 -6.88 8.16 -3.44
CA GLU A 67 -7.99 8.33 -4.39
C GLU A 67 -8.00 7.16 -5.37
N THR A 68 -9.18 6.59 -5.58
CA THR A 68 -9.33 5.40 -6.42
C THR A 68 -9.07 5.75 -7.89
N ALA A 69 -7.98 5.24 -8.44
CA ALA A 69 -7.54 5.50 -9.82
C ALA A 69 -8.09 4.43 -10.78
N VAL A 70 -9.40 4.48 -11.07
CA VAL A 70 -10.06 3.59 -12.03
C VAL A 70 -10.61 4.37 -13.22
N ALA A 71 -10.62 3.79 -14.41
CA ALA A 71 -11.27 4.37 -15.57
C ALA A 71 -12.80 4.17 -15.44
N PRO A 72 -13.58 5.24 -15.17
CA PRO A 72 -14.96 5.11 -14.68
C PRO A 72 -15.91 4.52 -15.71
N ASN A 73 -15.64 4.69 -17.00
CA ASN A 73 -16.47 4.22 -18.10
C ASN A 73 -16.11 2.82 -18.61
N LEU A 74 -14.97 2.28 -18.18
CA LEU A 74 -14.58 0.91 -18.47
C LEU A 74 -15.16 -0.05 -17.44
N THR A 75 -15.38 -1.30 -17.85
CA THR A 75 -15.73 -2.40 -16.95
C THR A 75 -14.54 -2.77 -16.06
N VAL A 76 -14.77 -3.58 -15.04
CA VAL A 76 -13.71 -4.14 -14.18
C VAL A 76 -12.66 -4.86 -15.04
N ARG A 77 -13.11 -5.77 -15.95
CA ARG A 77 -12.23 -6.51 -16.86
C ARG A 77 -11.43 -5.55 -17.75
N GLU A 78 -12.07 -4.58 -18.39
CA GLU A 78 -11.40 -3.63 -19.28
C GLU A 78 -10.38 -2.76 -18.55
N ASN A 79 -10.63 -2.36 -17.30
CA ASN A 79 -9.66 -1.66 -16.48
C ASN A 79 -8.39 -2.51 -16.26
N LEU A 80 -8.57 -3.77 -15.93
CA LEU A 80 -7.48 -4.71 -15.70
C LEU A 80 -6.68 -4.97 -17.00
N GLU A 81 -7.38 -5.26 -18.11
CA GLU A 81 -6.75 -5.48 -19.42
C GLU A 81 -5.98 -4.24 -19.90
N LEU A 82 -6.54 -3.03 -19.68
CA LEU A 82 -5.88 -1.77 -20.01
C LEU A 82 -4.54 -1.64 -19.28
N ILE A 83 -4.52 -1.86 -17.96
CA ILE A 83 -3.28 -1.74 -17.20
C ILE A 83 -2.28 -2.82 -17.60
N ALA A 84 -2.69 -4.07 -17.78
CA ALA A 84 -1.80 -5.12 -18.27
C ALA A 84 -1.17 -4.74 -19.63
N GLY A 85 -1.95 -4.15 -20.55
CA GLY A 85 -1.48 -3.67 -21.84
C GLY A 85 -0.46 -2.51 -21.72
N ILE A 86 -0.69 -1.56 -20.81
CA ILE A 86 0.25 -0.46 -20.53
C ILE A 86 1.61 -1.01 -20.05
N TYR A 87 1.60 -2.12 -19.29
CA TYR A 87 2.83 -2.81 -18.88
C TYR A 87 3.36 -3.82 -19.90
N GLY A 88 2.91 -3.74 -21.16
CA GLY A 88 3.48 -4.47 -22.29
C GLY A 88 2.91 -5.86 -22.53
N ALA A 89 1.83 -6.27 -21.83
CA ALA A 89 1.16 -7.53 -22.13
C ALA A 89 0.47 -7.49 -23.50
N SER A 90 0.61 -8.54 -24.30
CA SER A 90 -0.21 -8.75 -25.49
C SER A 90 -1.69 -8.87 -25.11
N ARG A 91 -2.59 -8.68 -26.08
CA ARG A 91 -4.04 -8.78 -25.85
C ARG A 91 -4.43 -10.12 -25.19
N ARG A 92 -3.81 -11.23 -25.61
CA ARG A 92 -4.06 -12.56 -25.05
C ARG A 92 -3.58 -12.65 -23.61
N GLU A 93 -2.36 -12.19 -23.32
CA GLU A 93 -1.80 -12.15 -21.97
C GLU A 93 -2.57 -11.23 -21.03
N ALA A 94 -3.00 -10.05 -21.53
CA ALA A 94 -3.81 -9.11 -20.75
C ALA A 94 -5.14 -9.74 -20.34
N ALA A 95 -5.84 -10.43 -21.27
CA ALA A 95 -7.08 -11.12 -20.96
C ALA A 95 -6.90 -12.27 -19.96
N GLN A 96 -5.79 -13.01 -20.05
CA GLN A 96 -5.46 -14.07 -19.10
C GLN A 96 -5.16 -13.50 -17.73
N ARG A 97 -4.27 -12.50 -17.62
CA ARG A 97 -3.94 -11.85 -16.34
C ARG A 97 -5.17 -11.20 -15.71
N ALA A 98 -6.04 -10.59 -16.50
CA ALA A 98 -7.30 -10.04 -16.00
C ALA A 98 -8.19 -11.11 -15.39
N ALA A 99 -8.34 -12.28 -16.04
CA ALA A 99 -9.12 -13.39 -15.50
C ALA A 99 -8.56 -13.93 -14.18
N GLU A 100 -7.24 -14.13 -14.11
CA GLU A 100 -6.53 -14.57 -12.90
C GLU A 100 -6.71 -13.55 -11.76
N THR A 101 -6.54 -12.26 -12.05
CA THR A 101 -6.70 -11.17 -11.07
C THR A 101 -8.15 -11.05 -10.60
N ILE A 102 -9.14 -11.19 -11.50
CA ILE A 102 -10.56 -11.19 -11.14
C ILE A 102 -10.88 -12.31 -10.15
N ALA A 103 -10.34 -13.51 -10.38
CA ALA A 103 -10.50 -14.63 -9.47
C ALA A 103 -9.83 -14.39 -8.12
N GLU A 104 -8.56 -13.95 -8.10
CA GLU A 104 -7.76 -13.69 -6.90
C GLU A 104 -8.39 -12.59 -6.02
N PHE A 105 -8.92 -11.54 -6.64
CA PHE A 105 -9.52 -10.40 -5.95
C PHE A 105 -11.05 -10.53 -5.75
N HIS A 106 -11.62 -11.69 -6.06
CA HIS A 106 -13.07 -11.95 -5.94
C HIS A 106 -13.94 -10.89 -6.65
N LEU A 107 -13.53 -10.46 -7.85
CA LEU A 107 -14.21 -9.44 -8.65
C LEU A 107 -15.24 -10.04 -9.64
N GLY A 108 -15.48 -11.35 -9.60
CA GLY A 108 -16.30 -12.06 -10.59
C GLY A 108 -17.73 -11.54 -10.73
N GLU A 109 -18.38 -11.21 -9.60
CA GLU A 109 -19.76 -10.68 -9.61
C GLU A 109 -19.89 -9.35 -10.34
N VAL A 110 -18.84 -8.54 -10.33
CA VAL A 110 -18.81 -7.18 -10.89
C VAL A 110 -17.96 -7.06 -12.15
N GLU A 111 -17.45 -8.18 -12.66
CA GLU A 111 -16.50 -8.22 -13.78
C GLU A 111 -16.93 -7.38 -14.98
N ARG A 112 -18.22 -7.44 -15.34
CA ARG A 112 -18.82 -6.75 -16.50
C ARG A 112 -19.42 -5.38 -16.13
N SER A 113 -19.44 -5.01 -14.86
CA SER A 113 -19.96 -3.73 -14.39
C SER A 113 -18.95 -2.62 -14.68
N ARG A 114 -19.44 -1.44 -15.09
CA ARG A 114 -18.60 -0.26 -15.27
C ARG A 114 -18.10 0.25 -13.91
N ALA A 115 -16.83 0.66 -13.82
CA ALA A 115 -16.22 1.08 -12.56
C ALA A 115 -17.00 2.20 -11.86
N LYS A 116 -17.62 3.14 -12.59
CA LYS A 116 -18.45 4.20 -12.01
C LYS A 116 -19.72 3.72 -11.30
N THR A 117 -20.18 2.51 -11.58
CA THR A 117 -21.41 1.95 -10.95
C THR A 117 -21.10 1.09 -9.73
N LEU A 118 -19.83 0.90 -9.41
CA LEU A 118 -19.37 0.11 -8.27
C LEU A 118 -19.49 0.92 -6.96
N SER A 119 -19.74 0.21 -5.85
CA SER A 119 -19.57 0.79 -4.52
C SER A 119 -18.09 1.16 -4.27
N GLY A 120 -17.83 2.04 -3.31
CA GLY A 120 -16.46 2.44 -2.94
C GLY A 120 -15.55 1.26 -2.62
N GLY A 121 -16.08 0.23 -1.94
CA GLY A 121 -15.34 -1.01 -1.63
C GLY A 121 -14.92 -1.78 -2.88
N TRP A 122 -15.81 -1.95 -3.84
CA TRP A 122 -15.50 -2.59 -5.12
C TRP A 122 -14.51 -1.78 -5.95
N GLN A 123 -14.66 -0.45 -6.00
CA GLN A 123 -13.70 0.41 -6.68
C GLN A 123 -12.32 0.33 -6.04
N ARG A 124 -12.25 0.31 -4.71
CA ARG A 124 -10.98 0.19 -3.98
C ARG A 124 -10.29 -1.14 -4.24
N ARG A 125 -11.07 -2.24 -4.20
CA ARG A 125 -10.58 -3.58 -4.54
C ARG A 125 -10.04 -3.64 -5.97
N LEU A 126 -10.78 -3.06 -6.93
CA LEU A 126 -10.33 -2.94 -8.32
C LEU A 126 -9.03 -2.13 -8.43
N SER A 127 -8.90 -0.99 -7.74
CA SER A 127 -7.69 -0.16 -7.75
C SER A 127 -6.44 -0.93 -7.28
N ILE A 128 -6.58 -1.73 -6.22
CA ILE A 128 -5.47 -2.56 -5.73
C ILE A 128 -5.17 -3.71 -6.70
N ALA A 129 -6.20 -4.34 -7.28
CA ALA A 129 -6.04 -5.36 -8.30
C ALA A 129 -5.28 -4.83 -9.53
N MET A 130 -5.61 -3.61 -9.98
CA MET A 130 -4.90 -2.91 -11.05
C MET A 130 -3.43 -2.65 -10.70
N ALA A 131 -3.12 -2.32 -9.45
CA ALA A 131 -1.74 -2.15 -9.01
C ALA A 131 -0.94 -3.46 -9.01
N LEU A 132 -1.59 -4.61 -8.91
CA LEU A 132 -0.95 -5.93 -8.83
C LEU A 132 -0.90 -6.70 -10.15
N ILE A 133 -1.71 -6.33 -11.15
CA ILE A 133 -1.80 -7.06 -12.42
C ILE A 133 -0.50 -7.07 -13.23
N SER A 134 0.38 -6.07 -13.01
CA SER A 134 1.72 -6.03 -13.60
C SER A 134 2.72 -6.95 -12.91
N GLN A 135 2.32 -7.66 -11.86
CA GLN A 135 3.15 -8.55 -11.02
C GLN A 135 4.38 -7.82 -10.44
N PRO A 136 4.18 -6.70 -9.72
CA PRO A 136 5.28 -5.94 -9.16
C PRO A 136 5.98 -6.72 -8.04
N GLN A 137 7.25 -6.42 -7.78
CA GLN A 137 8.00 -6.97 -6.65
C GLN A 137 7.72 -6.19 -5.35
N LEU A 138 7.29 -4.92 -5.48
CA LEU A 138 6.90 -4.06 -4.38
C LEU A 138 5.66 -3.27 -4.77
N VAL A 139 4.65 -3.26 -3.89
CA VAL A 139 3.45 -2.43 -4.05
C VAL A 139 3.30 -1.47 -2.88
N PHE A 140 2.96 -0.24 -3.20
CA PHE A 140 2.57 0.78 -2.23
C PHE A 140 1.04 0.89 -2.18
N LEU A 141 0.46 0.87 -0.98
CA LEU A 141 -0.97 1.03 -0.75
C LEU A 141 -1.19 2.24 0.17
N ASP A 142 -1.70 3.33 -0.40
CA ASP A 142 -1.94 4.55 0.38
C ASP A 142 -3.36 4.55 0.95
N GLU A 143 -3.48 4.40 2.28
CA GLU A 143 -4.73 4.33 3.03
C GLU A 143 -5.75 3.34 2.41
N PRO A 144 -5.41 2.04 2.26
CA PRO A 144 -6.16 1.11 1.42
C PRO A 144 -7.61 0.89 1.83
N THR A 145 -7.97 1.12 3.09
CA THR A 145 -9.34 0.89 3.59
C THR A 145 -10.08 2.16 4.00
N LEU A 146 -9.51 3.33 3.67
CA LEU A 146 -10.14 4.60 4.01
C LEU A 146 -11.55 4.70 3.41
N GLY A 147 -12.53 5.06 4.27
CA GLY A 147 -13.91 5.25 3.84
C GLY A 147 -14.72 3.98 3.58
N LEU A 148 -14.15 2.80 3.84
CA LEU A 148 -14.87 1.53 3.73
C LEU A 148 -15.65 1.21 5.01
N ASP A 149 -16.81 0.58 4.84
CA ASP A 149 -17.52 -0.05 5.94
C ASP A 149 -16.75 -1.26 6.52
N VAL A 150 -17.21 -1.76 7.66
CA VAL A 150 -16.52 -2.84 8.39
C VAL A 150 -16.39 -4.13 7.59
N LEU A 151 -17.42 -4.50 6.80
CA LEU A 151 -17.42 -5.75 6.03
C LEU A 151 -16.47 -5.64 4.85
N ALA A 152 -16.59 -4.58 4.03
CA ALA A 152 -15.71 -4.31 2.90
C ALA A 152 -14.24 -4.20 3.34
N ARG A 153 -13.98 -3.58 4.51
CA ARG A 153 -12.63 -3.51 5.10
C ARG A 153 -12.06 -4.89 5.41
N ARG A 154 -12.84 -5.74 6.10
CA ARG A 154 -12.40 -7.10 6.44
C ARG A 154 -12.11 -7.97 5.21
N GLU A 155 -12.95 -7.88 4.20
CA GLU A 155 -12.74 -8.59 2.93
C GLU A 155 -11.45 -8.11 2.25
N LEU A 156 -11.22 -6.79 2.20
CA LEU A 156 -10.00 -6.24 1.63
C LEU A 156 -8.75 -6.62 2.42
N TRP A 157 -8.84 -6.71 3.74
CA TRP A 157 -7.75 -7.22 4.59
C TRP A 157 -7.37 -8.66 4.24
N GLN A 158 -8.33 -9.54 3.95
CA GLN A 158 -8.03 -10.90 3.53
C GLN A 158 -7.21 -10.92 2.23
N VAL A 159 -7.59 -10.08 1.26
CA VAL A 159 -6.87 -9.94 0.00
C VAL A 159 -5.46 -9.41 0.24
N ILE A 160 -5.29 -8.34 1.04
CA ILE A 160 -3.95 -7.79 1.33
C ILE A 160 -3.09 -8.82 2.07
N ARG A 161 -3.64 -9.57 3.03
CA ARG A 161 -2.92 -10.64 3.72
C ARG A 161 -2.43 -11.75 2.80
N SER A 162 -3.18 -12.08 1.75
CA SER A 162 -2.78 -13.12 0.78
C SER A 162 -1.54 -12.74 -0.04
N LEU A 163 -1.14 -11.46 -0.04
CA LEU A 163 0.07 -10.97 -0.70
C LEU A 163 1.34 -11.23 0.11
N ARG A 164 1.23 -11.51 1.43
CA ARG A 164 2.37 -11.73 2.33
C ARG A 164 3.28 -12.84 1.80
N GLY A 165 4.59 -12.57 1.78
CA GLY A 165 5.60 -13.50 1.26
C GLY A 165 5.67 -13.59 -0.27
N ARG A 166 4.69 -13.08 -1.00
CA ARG A 166 4.64 -13.10 -2.47
C ARG A 166 5.11 -11.77 -3.09
N VAL A 167 4.68 -10.68 -2.49
CA VAL A 167 4.99 -9.31 -2.91
C VAL A 167 5.36 -8.52 -1.67
N THR A 168 6.37 -7.66 -1.75
CA THR A 168 6.64 -6.70 -0.69
C THR A 168 5.54 -5.64 -0.70
N VAL A 169 4.92 -5.38 0.45
CA VAL A 169 3.84 -4.40 0.57
C VAL A 169 4.23 -3.34 1.58
N ILE A 170 4.18 -2.08 1.17
CA ILE A 170 4.25 -0.94 2.10
C ILE A 170 2.90 -0.24 2.07
N LEU A 171 2.15 -0.34 3.16
CA LEU A 171 0.89 0.37 3.29
C LEU A 171 1.00 1.55 4.26
N THR A 172 0.24 2.60 4.00
CA THR A 172 0.03 3.66 4.96
C THR A 172 -1.35 3.52 5.58
N THR A 173 -1.45 3.86 6.85
CA THR A 173 -2.74 3.90 7.54
C THR A 173 -2.69 4.82 8.76
N HIS A 174 -3.85 5.28 9.19
CA HIS A 174 -4.05 5.90 10.49
C HIS A 174 -4.92 5.02 11.41
N TYR A 175 -5.36 3.84 10.91
CA TYR A 175 -6.12 2.87 11.68
C TYR A 175 -5.18 1.89 12.38
N LEU A 176 -5.19 1.91 13.72
CA LEU A 176 -4.36 1.04 14.56
C LEU A 176 -4.66 -0.44 14.32
N GLU A 177 -5.96 -0.79 14.26
CA GLU A 177 -6.42 -2.15 13.99
C GLU A 177 -5.92 -2.69 12.63
N GLU A 178 -5.84 -1.83 11.61
CA GLU A 178 -5.33 -2.23 10.29
C GLU A 178 -3.85 -2.53 10.34
N ALA A 179 -3.06 -1.65 10.94
CA ALA A 179 -1.63 -1.84 11.11
C ALA A 179 -1.33 -3.13 11.87
N GLU A 180 -1.99 -3.35 13.02
CA GLU A 180 -1.81 -4.53 13.84
C GLU A 180 -2.26 -5.82 13.14
N ALA A 181 -3.41 -5.77 12.44
CA ALA A 181 -3.98 -6.94 11.82
C ALA A 181 -3.23 -7.40 10.56
N LEU A 182 -2.64 -6.49 9.79
CA LEU A 182 -2.08 -6.79 8.47
C LEU A 182 -0.57 -6.96 8.48
N SER A 183 0.17 -6.14 9.23
CA SER A 183 1.60 -6.00 9.01
C SER A 183 2.46 -6.96 9.83
N ASP A 184 3.60 -7.32 9.27
CA ASP A 184 4.67 -8.03 9.97
C ASP A 184 5.41 -7.07 10.92
N ARG A 185 5.62 -5.83 10.45
CA ARG A 185 6.21 -4.75 11.23
C ARG A 185 5.48 -3.44 10.94
N ILE A 186 5.49 -2.57 11.94
CA ILE A 186 4.85 -1.25 11.93
C ILE A 186 5.93 -0.20 12.19
N GLY A 187 5.99 0.82 11.34
CA GLY A 187 6.75 2.02 11.60
C GLY A 187 5.82 3.14 12.05
N ILE A 188 6.01 3.67 13.24
CA ILE A 188 5.24 4.82 13.74
C ILE A 188 5.88 6.11 13.24
N LEU A 189 5.14 6.82 12.37
CA LEU A 189 5.55 8.11 11.81
C LEU A 189 4.85 9.25 12.54
N SER A 190 5.62 10.21 13.03
CA SER A 190 5.12 11.42 13.68
C SER A 190 5.95 12.62 13.27
N HIS A 191 5.29 13.71 12.84
CA HIS A 191 5.94 14.95 12.41
C HIS A 191 7.04 14.76 11.35
N GLY A 192 6.84 13.86 10.40
CA GLY A 192 7.78 13.56 9.33
C GLY A 192 8.96 12.68 9.71
N ARG A 193 9.02 12.17 10.93
CA ARG A 193 10.10 11.31 11.44
C ARG A 193 9.58 9.94 11.85
N LEU A 194 10.35 8.90 11.55
CA LEU A 194 10.11 7.57 12.09
C LEU A 194 10.52 7.54 13.55
N ARG A 195 9.56 7.32 14.44
CA ARG A 195 9.80 7.28 15.90
C ARG A 195 10.38 5.95 16.32
N ILE A 196 9.76 4.89 15.87
CA ILE A 196 10.13 3.53 16.20
C ILE A 196 9.58 2.58 15.12
N CYS A 197 10.19 1.41 14.97
CA CYS A 197 9.76 0.37 14.06
C CYS A 197 9.95 -1.00 14.69
N GLY A 198 8.92 -1.83 14.61
CA GLY A 198 8.92 -3.21 15.15
C GLY A 198 7.60 -3.93 14.91
N THR A 199 7.47 -5.14 15.40
CA THR A 199 6.20 -5.86 15.49
C THR A 199 5.29 -5.15 16.50
N ALA A 200 3.97 -5.35 16.44
CA ALA A 200 3.05 -4.79 17.43
C ALA A 200 3.45 -5.15 18.86
N GLN A 201 3.93 -6.39 19.09
CA GLN A 201 4.40 -6.85 20.40
C GLN A 201 5.66 -6.10 20.87
N GLU A 202 6.64 -5.90 19.97
CA GLU A 202 7.86 -5.13 20.29
C GLU A 202 7.54 -3.68 20.61
N LEU A 203 6.58 -3.08 19.91
CA LEU A 203 6.13 -1.71 20.15
C LEU A 203 5.41 -1.59 21.50
N CYS A 204 4.55 -2.53 21.84
CA CYS A 204 3.91 -2.61 23.16
C CYS A 204 4.96 -2.74 24.27
N ALA A 205 5.93 -3.63 24.12
CA ALA A 205 6.99 -3.83 25.09
C ALA A 205 7.86 -2.59 25.26
N ALA A 206 8.22 -1.90 24.16
CA ALA A 206 9.00 -0.66 24.20
C ALA A 206 8.27 0.48 24.92
N ALA A 207 6.95 0.55 24.79
CA ALA A 207 6.11 1.52 25.49
C ALA A 207 5.81 1.13 26.95
N GLY A 208 6.03 -0.13 27.35
CA GLY A 208 5.61 -0.67 28.64
C GLY A 208 4.09 -0.85 28.75
N GLU A 209 3.42 -1.09 27.62
CA GLU A 209 1.96 -1.19 27.52
C GLU A 209 1.54 -2.58 27.05
N THR A 210 0.32 -2.99 27.40
CA THR A 210 -0.26 -4.29 26.98
C THR A 210 -1.14 -4.15 25.73
N ARG A 211 -1.70 -2.97 25.49
CA ARG A 211 -2.56 -2.66 24.35
C ARG A 211 -1.80 -1.81 23.35
N PHE A 212 -1.91 -2.15 22.07
CA PHE A 212 -1.23 -1.45 20.99
C PHE A 212 -1.68 0.03 20.87
N GLU A 213 -2.95 0.31 21.15
CA GLU A 213 -3.49 1.68 21.15
C GLU A 213 -2.77 2.59 22.17
N GLU A 214 -2.60 2.10 23.40
CA GLU A 214 -1.88 2.84 24.46
C GLU A 214 -0.40 3.01 24.11
N ALA A 215 0.22 1.95 23.57
CA ALA A 215 1.59 2.01 23.07
C ALA A 215 1.76 3.07 21.98
N PHE A 216 0.83 3.12 21.01
CA PHE A 216 0.86 4.11 19.93
C PHE A 216 0.77 5.54 20.46
N ILE A 217 -0.17 5.82 21.39
CA ILE A 217 -0.36 7.16 21.97
C ILE A 217 0.94 7.62 22.63
N LYS A 218 1.61 6.76 23.39
CA LYS A 218 2.85 7.07 24.07
C LYS A 218 4.02 7.30 23.10
N LEU A 219 4.21 6.36 22.17
CA LEU A 219 5.32 6.41 21.20
C LEU A 219 5.17 7.51 20.15
N ALA A 220 3.94 7.83 19.74
CA ALA A 220 3.67 8.94 18.81
C ALA A 220 3.71 10.31 19.52
N GLY A 221 3.39 10.35 20.82
CA GLY A 221 3.29 11.58 21.63
C GLY A 221 4.59 12.05 22.24
N GLU A 222 5.64 11.25 22.33
CA GLU A 222 6.96 11.63 22.92
C GLU A 222 7.73 12.70 22.10
N GLY A 223 7.02 13.57 21.39
CA GLY A 223 7.57 14.69 20.63
C GLY A 223 6.84 16.01 20.82
N VAL A 224 5.90 16.06 21.78
CA VAL A 224 5.19 17.30 22.16
C VAL A 224 5.71 17.75 23.53
N GLN A 225 6.90 18.32 23.55
CA GLN A 225 7.37 19.30 24.54
C GLN A 225 7.94 20.48 23.79
#